data_0ad4987c7820cbd60fd40794e4c72acb
#
_entry.id   0ad4987c7820cbd60fd40794e4c72acb
#
_cell.length_a   1.000
_cell.length_b   1.000
_cell.length_c   1.000
_cell.angle_alpha   90.00
_cell.angle_beta   90.00
_cell.angle_gamma   90.00
#
_symmetry.space_group_name_H-M   'P 1'
#
loop_
_entity.id
_entity.type
_entity.pdbx_description
1 polymer ?
#
loop_
_entity_poly.entity_id
_entity_poly.type
_entity_poly.pdbx_seq_one_letter_code
_entity_poly.pdbx_strand_id
1 'polypeptide(L)'
;VRTVRDELKKSYDDLTTPQEEPAPEPQLTLDPQEDDVWQQPVTDAAESAANVPKPASSASSSGAQSGSGLVHEPSALQGASSPASSSAAPASTQPVSGRVLNAYSGDELVYSSTLGDWRTHNGVDYACAQDAQVCAPAAGKVTAVDTDGRWGSVVCIEDSAGHLWRVCGTADPTVQTGDEVSVGQILGRAGSIPNECAEETHIHLEVLQGEQYLDPAKLLN
;
A
#
# COMPACT_ATOMS: atom_id res chain seq x y z
N VAL A 1 -10.79 -41.05 -52.21
CA VAL A 1 -10.01 -40.83 -50.96
C VAL A 1 -9.76 -39.36 -50.88
N ARG A 2 -10.54 -38.64 -50.01
CA ARG A 2 -10.31 -37.21 -49.73
C ARG A 2 -9.13 -37.10 -48.79
N THR A 3 -8.17 -36.27 -49.15
CA THR A 3 -6.97 -36.07 -48.33
C THR A 3 -7.20 -35.06 -47.23
N VAL A 4 -6.52 -35.21 -46.09
CA VAL A 4 -6.56 -34.32 -44.92
C VAL A 4 -6.31 -32.85 -45.31
N ARG A 5 -5.66 -32.63 -46.45
CA ARG A 5 -5.37 -31.31 -47.01
C ARG A 5 -6.62 -30.59 -47.54
N ASP A 6 -7.64 -31.32 -47.99
CA ASP A 6 -8.88 -30.74 -48.50
C ASP A 6 -9.83 -30.34 -47.38
N GLU A 7 -9.76 -31.04 -46.24
CA GLU A 7 -10.50 -30.70 -45.04
C GLU A 7 -9.96 -29.43 -44.34
N LEU A 8 -8.64 -29.30 -44.31
CA LEU A 8 -7.98 -28.11 -43.76
C LEU A 8 -8.28 -26.84 -44.57
N LYS A 9 -8.34 -26.98 -45.89
CA LYS A 9 -8.63 -25.84 -46.79
C LYS A 9 -10.07 -25.36 -46.63
N LYS A 10 -11.01 -26.28 -46.44
CA LYS A 10 -12.41 -25.96 -46.22
C LYS A 10 -12.63 -25.26 -44.87
N SER A 11 -11.87 -25.63 -43.84
CA SER A 11 -11.90 -24.97 -42.54
C SER A 11 -11.31 -23.56 -42.58
N TYR A 12 -10.38 -23.27 -43.46
CA TYR A 12 -9.77 -21.95 -43.63
C TYR A 12 -10.66 -20.99 -44.43
N ASP A 13 -11.38 -21.50 -45.43
CA ASP A 13 -12.28 -20.69 -46.23
C ASP A 13 -13.59 -20.31 -45.50
N ASP A 14 -13.96 -21.08 -44.48
CA ASP A 14 -15.15 -20.81 -43.66
C ASP A 14 -14.89 -19.72 -42.56
N LEU A 15 -13.62 -19.40 -42.29
CA LEU A 15 -13.21 -18.35 -41.36
C LEU A 15 -13.04 -16.96 -42.02
N THR A 16 -13.18 -16.89 -43.36
CA THR A 16 -13.08 -15.64 -44.14
C THR A 16 -14.45 -15.14 -44.59
N THR A 17 -15.48 -15.26 -43.78
CA THR A 17 -16.73 -14.52 -44.01
C THR A 17 -16.45 -13.05 -43.72
N PRO A 18 -16.76 -12.10 -44.61
CA PRO A 18 -16.63 -10.68 -44.34
C PRO A 18 -17.51 -10.35 -43.13
N GLN A 19 -16.91 -9.83 -42.07
CA GLN A 19 -17.66 -9.25 -40.97
C GLN A 19 -18.47 -8.09 -41.50
N GLU A 20 -19.77 -8.20 -41.31
CA GLU A 20 -20.74 -7.13 -41.55
C GLU A 20 -20.26 -5.91 -40.79
N GLU A 21 -20.07 -4.80 -41.50
CA GLU A 21 -19.62 -3.53 -40.99
C GLU A 21 -20.56 -3.10 -39.84
N PRO A 22 -20.09 -2.76 -38.63
CA PRO A 22 -20.96 -2.34 -37.56
C PRO A 22 -21.74 -1.11 -37.99
N ALA A 23 -23.06 -1.13 -37.78
CA ALA A 23 -23.94 0.00 -38.01
C ALA A 23 -23.38 1.27 -37.33
N PRO A 24 -23.49 2.45 -37.97
CA PRO A 24 -22.99 3.68 -37.39
C PRO A 24 -23.70 3.93 -36.04
N GLU A 25 -22.90 4.18 -35.01
CA GLU A 25 -23.38 4.56 -33.70
C GLU A 25 -24.25 5.82 -33.80
N PRO A 26 -25.37 5.92 -33.08
CA PRO A 26 -26.17 7.12 -33.02
C PRO A 26 -25.31 8.27 -32.48
N GLN A 27 -25.03 9.25 -33.33
CA GLN A 27 -24.43 10.51 -32.91
C GLN A 27 -25.41 11.21 -31.98
N LEU A 28 -25.07 11.26 -30.70
CA LEU A 28 -25.68 12.15 -29.74
C LEU A 28 -25.36 13.58 -30.17
N THR A 29 -26.34 14.22 -30.83
CA THR A 29 -26.33 15.67 -31.04
C THR A 29 -26.49 16.32 -29.67
N LEU A 30 -25.38 16.88 -29.16
CA LEU A 30 -25.42 17.78 -28.02
C LEU A 30 -26.22 19.02 -28.44
N ASP A 31 -27.38 19.18 -27.85
CA ASP A 31 -28.22 20.40 -27.97
C ASP A 31 -27.47 21.54 -27.23
N PRO A 32 -27.14 22.66 -27.87
CA PRO A 32 -26.38 23.71 -27.23
C PRO A 32 -27.22 24.71 -26.45
N GLN A 33 -28.16 24.24 -25.67
CA GLN A 33 -29.02 25.11 -24.83
C GLN A 33 -29.30 24.46 -23.47
N GLU A 34 -28.33 24.48 -22.58
CA GLU A 34 -28.56 24.51 -21.12
C GLU A 34 -27.27 24.85 -20.36
N ASP A 35 -26.60 25.93 -20.78
CA ASP A 35 -25.52 26.57 -19.99
C ASP A 35 -26.09 27.77 -19.23
N ASP A 36 -26.99 27.56 -18.27
CA ASP A 36 -27.45 28.71 -17.47
C ASP A 36 -28.05 28.37 -16.08
N VAL A 37 -27.37 27.48 -15.32
CA VAL A 37 -27.83 27.20 -13.93
C VAL A 37 -26.72 27.35 -12.86
N TRP A 38 -25.49 27.73 -13.17
CA TRP A 38 -24.45 27.87 -12.15
C TRP A 38 -23.84 29.27 -12.05
N GLN A 39 -24.65 30.34 -12.15
CA GLN A 39 -24.25 31.68 -11.74
C GLN A 39 -25.20 32.18 -10.66
N GLN A 40 -24.93 31.84 -9.43
CA GLN A 40 -25.40 32.63 -8.29
C GLN A 40 -24.26 33.48 -7.76
N PRO A 41 -24.43 34.79 -7.64
CA PRO A 41 -23.41 35.68 -7.14
C PRO A 41 -23.23 35.49 -5.63
N VAL A 42 -22.01 35.24 -5.21
CA VAL A 42 -21.59 35.38 -3.81
C VAL A 42 -21.63 36.84 -3.44
N THR A 43 -22.66 37.24 -2.72
CA THR A 43 -22.70 38.55 -2.11
C THR A 43 -21.69 38.64 -0.97
N ASP A 44 -20.79 39.60 -1.16
CA ASP A 44 -19.89 40.21 -0.20
C ASP A 44 -20.62 40.49 1.13
N ALA A 45 -20.07 40.03 2.22
CA ALA A 45 -20.30 40.59 3.55
C ALA A 45 -18.97 40.69 4.26
N ALA A 46 -18.39 41.86 4.08
CA ALA A 46 -17.26 42.33 4.82
C ALA A 46 -17.62 42.61 6.29
N GLU A 47 -16.57 42.59 7.10
CA GLU A 47 -16.45 43.25 8.40
C GLU A 47 -16.95 42.51 9.66
N SER A 48 -16.07 41.93 10.40
CA SER A 48 -15.81 42.41 11.78
C SER A 48 -14.43 41.99 12.28
N ALA A 49 -13.67 43.00 12.56
CA ALA A 49 -12.32 42.93 13.10
C ALA A 49 -12.29 42.56 14.59
N ALA A 50 -11.08 42.15 15.00
CA ALA A 50 -10.52 42.27 16.36
C ALA A 50 -10.92 41.21 17.41
N ASN A 51 -10.00 40.26 17.68
CA ASN A 51 -9.28 40.28 18.95
C ASN A 51 -8.24 39.16 19.02
N VAL A 52 -6.97 39.51 18.94
CA VAL A 52 -5.83 38.64 19.25
C VAL A 52 -5.34 39.08 20.66
N PRO A 53 -5.27 38.22 21.63
CA PRO A 53 -4.38 38.44 22.75
C PRO A 53 -3.08 37.65 22.56
N LYS A 54 -2.01 38.38 22.46
CA LYS A 54 -0.61 37.98 22.57
C LYS A 54 -0.32 37.59 24.02
N PRO A 55 0.28 36.44 24.33
CA PRO A 55 0.87 36.26 25.65
C PRO A 55 2.27 36.84 25.69
N ALA A 56 2.46 37.65 26.70
CA ALA A 56 3.70 38.34 27.02
C ALA A 56 4.75 37.38 27.60
N SER A 57 5.98 37.69 27.22
CA SER A 57 7.21 37.25 27.88
C SER A 57 7.27 37.72 29.31
N SER A 58 7.72 36.85 30.21
CA SER A 58 8.38 37.32 31.42
C SER A 58 9.55 36.41 31.75
N ALA A 59 10.71 37.02 31.69
CA ALA A 59 11.99 36.52 32.14
C ALA A 59 12.20 36.83 33.61
N SER A 60 13.25 36.22 34.16
CA SER A 60 13.95 36.45 35.41
C SER A 60 13.60 35.44 36.52
N SER A 61 14.52 34.92 37.29
CA SER A 61 15.90 35.25 37.58
C SER A 61 16.58 34.12 38.37
N SER A 62 17.85 33.93 38.10
CA SER A 62 19.01 33.67 38.97
C SER A 62 18.80 33.08 40.37
N GLY A 63 19.61 32.05 40.65
CA GLY A 63 19.95 31.58 41.99
C GLY A 63 21.10 30.58 41.92
N ALA A 64 22.33 31.10 41.97
CA ALA A 64 23.53 30.30 42.19
C ALA A 64 23.65 29.93 43.68
N GLN A 65 24.05 28.72 43.98
CA GLN A 65 24.90 28.45 45.14
C GLN A 65 25.72 27.18 44.99
N SER A 66 26.97 27.36 45.19
CA SER A 66 28.09 26.43 45.30
C SER A 66 27.93 25.46 46.46
N GLY A 67 28.47 24.24 46.30
CA GLY A 67 28.71 23.29 47.38
C GLY A 67 29.68 22.22 46.93
N SER A 68 30.92 22.43 47.36
CA SER A 68 32.10 21.52 47.22
C SER A 68 31.86 20.18 47.89
N GLY A 69 32.48 19.14 47.33
CA GLY A 69 33.16 18.20 48.21
C GLY A 69 32.92 16.71 47.96
N LEU A 70 33.97 16.08 47.50
CA LEU A 70 34.57 14.82 47.93
C LEU A 70 34.42 13.63 46.97
N VAL A 71 35.60 13.36 46.44
CA VAL A 71 36.08 12.15 45.81
C VAL A 71 35.77 10.88 46.61
N HIS A 72 35.26 9.86 45.89
CA HIS A 72 35.51 8.46 46.21
C HIS A 72 35.41 7.59 44.96
N GLU A 73 36.53 7.09 44.52
CA GLU A 73 36.72 5.89 43.70
C GLU A 73 37.39 4.82 44.58
N PRO A 74 37.43 3.54 44.21
CA PRO A 74 36.66 2.71 43.28
C PRO A 74 36.11 1.43 43.96
N SER A 75 35.12 0.78 43.38
CA SER A 75 34.97 -0.65 43.61
C SER A 75 34.35 -1.34 42.43
N ALA A 76 35.21 -2.08 41.76
CA ALA A 76 34.84 -3.05 40.74
C ALA A 76 33.99 -4.16 41.37
N LEU A 77 32.77 -4.30 40.89
CA LEU A 77 32.04 -5.56 41.01
C LEU A 77 31.45 -5.91 39.64
N GLN A 78 31.97 -7.02 39.15
CA GLN A 78 31.50 -7.74 38.03
C GLN A 78 29.99 -7.95 38.11
N GLY A 79 29.23 -7.23 37.28
CA GLY A 79 27.82 -7.45 37.06
C GLY A 79 27.64 -8.61 36.11
N ALA A 80 26.98 -9.64 36.57
CA ALA A 80 26.56 -10.80 35.80
C ALA A 80 25.78 -10.33 34.57
N SER A 81 26.32 -10.66 33.40
CA SER A 81 25.63 -10.66 32.15
C SER A 81 24.50 -11.69 32.24
N SER A 82 23.31 -11.27 32.53
CA SER A 82 22.12 -12.08 32.24
C SER A 82 22.11 -12.35 30.73
N PRO A 83 22.00 -13.62 30.31
CA PRO A 83 21.77 -13.89 28.92
C PRO A 83 20.39 -13.28 28.59
N ALA A 84 20.39 -12.20 27.84
CA ALA A 84 19.21 -11.75 27.17
C ALA A 84 18.75 -12.96 26.33
N SER A 85 17.62 -13.51 26.72
CA SER A 85 16.91 -14.50 25.92
C SER A 85 16.61 -13.78 24.59
N SER A 86 17.47 -13.97 23.60
CA SER A 86 17.20 -13.53 22.26
C SER A 86 16.06 -14.42 21.75
N SER A 87 14.83 -14.04 22.03
CA SER A 87 13.73 -14.43 21.19
C SER A 87 14.13 -13.97 19.80
N ALA A 88 14.52 -14.89 18.94
CA ALA A 88 14.79 -14.56 17.55
C ALA A 88 13.55 -13.81 17.03
N ALA A 89 13.75 -12.63 16.46
CA ALA A 89 12.67 -11.91 15.80
C ALA A 89 12.06 -12.86 14.77
N PRO A 90 10.73 -12.82 14.56
CA PRO A 90 10.11 -13.64 13.52
C PRO A 90 10.78 -13.34 12.18
N ALA A 91 10.94 -14.36 11.34
CA ALA A 91 11.54 -14.18 10.01
C ALA A 91 10.64 -13.33 9.11
N SER A 92 9.33 -13.31 9.39
CA SER A 92 8.34 -12.50 8.67
C SER A 92 7.11 -12.24 9.56
N THR A 93 6.27 -11.26 9.17
CA THR A 93 5.03 -10.91 9.89
C THR A 93 3.99 -10.32 8.94
N GLN A 94 2.72 -10.31 9.35
CA GLN A 94 1.69 -9.58 8.62
C GLN A 94 1.98 -8.08 8.62
N PRO A 95 1.69 -7.37 7.51
CA PRO A 95 1.93 -5.93 7.43
C PRO A 95 1.04 -5.12 8.35
N VAL A 96 -0.15 -5.63 8.69
CA VAL A 96 -1.11 -5.05 9.62
C VAL A 96 -1.74 -6.13 10.49
N SER A 97 -2.20 -5.76 11.68
CA SER A 97 -2.92 -6.66 12.58
C SER A 97 -4.39 -6.74 12.16
N GLY A 98 -4.75 -7.71 11.35
CA GLY A 98 -6.13 -7.89 10.91
C GLY A 98 -6.40 -9.27 10.33
N ARG A 99 -7.69 -9.54 10.09
CA ARG A 99 -8.11 -10.78 9.44
C ARG A 99 -7.81 -10.74 7.95
N VAL A 100 -7.66 -11.89 7.35
CA VAL A 100 -7.64 -12.02 5.89
C VAL A 100 -9.03 -11.72 5.34
N LEU A 101 -9.11 -10.82 4.37
CA LEU A 101 -10.31 -10.54 3.56
C LEU A 101 -10.36 -11.47 2.36
N ASN A 102 -9.34 -11.40 1.53
CA ASN A 102 -9.16 -12.20 0.35
C ASN A 102 -7.81 -12.93 0.41
N ALA A 103 -7.85 -14.22 0.19
CA ALA A 103 -6.64 -15.04 0.13
C ALA A 103 -6.04 -15.02 -1.28
N TYR A 104 -4.76 -15.36 -1.37
CA TYR A 104 -4.11 -15.66 -2.64
C TYR A 104 -4.86 -16.79 -3.36
N SER A 105 -5.22 -16.56 -4.63
CA SER A 105 -6.03 -17.51 -5.38
C SER A 105 -5.23 -18.41 -6.35
N GLY A 106 -3.96 -18.08 -6.61
CA GLY A 106 -3.19 -18.78 -7.63
C GLY A 106 -3.84 -18.65 -9.01
N ASP A 107 -4.15 -19.79 -9.63
CA ASP A 107 -4.81 -19.85 -10.94
C ASP A 107 -6.35 -19.82 -10.83
N GLU A 108 -6.91 -19.86 -9.63
CA GLU A 108 -8.36 -19.82 -9.44
C GLU A 108 -8.89 -18.40 -9.63
N LEU A 109 -10.04 -18.30 -10.30
CA LEU A 109 -10.70 -17.01 -10.50
C LEU A 109 -11.60 -16.69 -9.32
N VAL A 110 -11.45 -15.50 -8.77
CA VAL A 110 -12.32 -14.91 -7.75
C VAL A 110 -13.03 -13.69 -8.32
N TYR A 111 -14.23 -13.41 -7.85
CA TYR A 111 -14.99 -12.25 -8.32
C TYR A 111 -14.51 -10.98 -7.64
N SER A 112 -14.11 -9.97 -8.44
CA SER A 112 -13.79 -8.63 -7.95
C SER A 112 -15.05 -7.78 -7.91
N SER A 113 -15.46 -7.36 -6.72
CA SER A 113 -16.61 -6.47 -6.51
C SER A 113 -16.35 -5.06 -7.03
N THR A 114 -15.12 -4.61 -6.99
CA THR A 114 -14.71 -3.29 -7.49
C THR A 114 -14.74 -3.23 -9.01
N LEU A 115 -14.25 -4.27 -9.68
CA LEU A 115 -14.06 -4.27 -11.13
C LEU A 115 -15.20 -4.98 -11.88
N GLY A 116 -16.04 -5.74 -11.16
CA GLY A 116 -17.21 -6.40 -11.71
C GLY A 116 -16.88 -7.61 -12.60
N ASP A 117 -15.72 -8.24 -12.44
CA ASP A 117 -15.27 -9.35 -13.25
C ASP A 117 -14.59 -10.47 -12.43
N TRP A 118 -14.29 -11.59 -13.10
CA TRP A 118 -13.57 -12.72 -12.52
C TRP A 118 -12.08 -12.66 -12.89
N ARG A 119 -11.22 -12.70 -11.89
CA ARG A 119 -9.77 -12.59 -12.05
C ARG A 119 -9.00 -13.40 -11.01
N THR A 120 -7.71 -13.61 -11.22
CA THR A 120 -6.83 -14.13 -10.18
C THR A 120 -6.52 -13.05 -9.16
N HIS A 121 -6.36 -13.45 -7.89
CA HIS A 121 -5.89 -12.59 -6.81
C HIS A 121 -4.47 -12.98 -6.43
N ASN A 122 -3.51 -12.14 -6.79
CA ASN A 122 -2.08 -12.45 -6.71
C ASN A 122 -1.43 -12.08 -5.37
N GLY A 123 -2.23 -11.70 -4.39
CA GLY A 123 -1.81 -11.33 -3.05
C GLY A 123 -2.72 -11.85 -1.96
N VAL A 124 -2.56 -11.31 -0.77
CA VAL A 124 -3.45 -11.51 0.36
C VAL A 124 -3.85 -10.16 0.91
N ASP A 125 -5.15 -9.96 1.12
CA ASP A 125 -5.71 -8.74 1.70
C ASP A 125 -5.88 -8.90 3.20
N TYR A 126 -5.26 -8.02 3.95
CA TYR A 126 -5.36 -7.96 5.41
C TYR A 126 -6.17 -6.75 5.83
N ALA A 127 -7.37 -6.99 6.40
CA ALA A 127 -8.21 -5.93 6.94
C ALA A 127 -7.47 -5.09 7.99
N CYS A 128 -7.72 -3.80 7.99
CA CYS A 128 -7.19 -2.92 9.02
C CYS A 128 -8.10 -1.71 9.25
N ALA A 129 -7.85 -0.99 10.34
CA ALA A 129 -8.47 0.31 10.51
C ALA A 129 -7.87 1.32 9.52
N GLN A 130 -8.63 2.34 9.16
CA GLN A 130 -8.10 3.45 8.40
C GLN A 130 -6.93 4.09 9.16
N ASP A 131 -5.88 4.50 8.44
CA ASP A 131 -4.65 5.06 9.00
C ASP A 131 -3.91 4.12 9.97
N ALA A 132 -4.21 2.82 9.98
CA ALA A 132 -3.45 1.85 10.76
C ALA A 132 -1.96 1.87 10.36
N GLN A 133 -1.07 1.60 11.31
CA GLN A 133 0.34 1.48 11.00
C GLN A 133 0.59 0.24 10.13
N VAL A 134 1.32 0.44 9.05
CA VAL A 134 1.75 -0.60 8.12
C VAL A 134 3.20 -0.93 8.39
N CYS A 135 3.52 -2.19 8.58
CA CYS A 135 4.84 -2.68 8.93
C CYS A 135 5.47 -3.52 7.81
N ALA A 136 6.81 -3.57 7.80
CA ALA A 136 7.58 -4.41 6.90
C ALA A 136 7.31 -5.90 7.19
N PRO A 137 6.82 -6.66 6.20
CA PRO A 137 6.52 -8.09 6.38
C PRO A 137 7.79 -8.93 6.53
N ALA A 138 8.91 -8.49 5.98
CA ALA A 138 10.20 -9.15 6.04
C ALA A 138 11.32 -8.13 6.23
N ALA A 139 12.46 -8.57 6.73
CA ALA A 139 13.68 -7.78 6.72
C ALA A 139 14.27 -7.77 5.31
N GLY A 140 14.76 -6.63 4.87
CA GLY A 140 15.36 -6.51 3.54
C GLY A 140 15.65 -5.08 3.16
N LYS A 141 15.90 -4.89 1.87
CA LYS A 141 16.19 -3.59 1.29
C LYS A 141 14.97 -3.06 0.53
N VAL A 142 14.59 -1.82 0.78
CA VAL A 142 13.58 -1.12 0.00
C VAL A 142 14.10 -0.89 -1.41
N THR A 143 13.48 -1.53 -2.40
CA THR A 143 13.88 -1.43 -3.81
C THR A 143 13.10 -0.35 -4.55
N ALA A 144 11.87 -0.06 -4.11
CA ALA A 144 11.04 1.00 -4.67
C ALA A 144 10.01 1.53 -3.65
N VAL A 145 9.70 2.80 -3.76
CA VAL A 145 8.55 3.46 -3.11
C VAL A 145 7.86 4.25 -4.20
N ASP A 146 6.76 3.71 -4.71
CA ASP A 146 6.09 4.23 -5.90
C ASP A 146 4.59 4.46 -5.67
N THR A 147 3.97 5.21 -6.57
CA THR A 147 2.51 5.34 -6.65
C THR A 147 2.02 4.63 -7.90
N ASP A 148 1.17 3.63 -7.72
CA ASP A 148 0.52 2.88 -8.80
C ASP A 148 -0.97 3.27 -8.85
N GLY A 149 -1.49 3.51 -10.06
CA GLY A 149 -2.90 3.91 -10.25
C GLY A 149 -3.91 2.83 -9.86
N ARG A 150 -3.49 1.57 -9.73
CA ARG A 150 -4.32 0.42 -9.33
C ARG A 150 -4.17 0.09 -7.84
N TRP A 151 -2.93 0.19 -7.33
CA TRP A 151 -2.53 -0.30 -6.02
C TRP A 151 -2.31 0.82 -4.99
N GLY A 152 -2.47 2.09 -5.42
CA GLY A 152 -2.15 3.24 -4.57
C GLY A 152 -0.65 3.39 -4.36
N SER A 153 -0.23 3.81 -3.18
CA SER A 153 1.19 3.85 -2.83
C SER A 153 1.69 2.45 -2.46
N VAL A 154 2.83 2.05 -3.02
CA VAL A 154 3.41 0.72 -2.90
C VAL A 154 4.84 0.82 -2.38
N VAL A 155 5.15 0.07 -1.34
CA VAL A 155 6.52 -0.12 -0.86
C VAL A 155 7.00 -1.52 -1.24
N CYS A 156 8.12 -1.59 -1.96
CA CYS A 156 8.74 -2.83 -2.39
C CYS A 156 9.98 -3.13 -1.56
N ILE A 157 10.08 -4.34 -1.01
CA ILE A 157 11.20 -4.79 -0.17
C ILE A 157 11.72 -6.10 -0.76
N GLU A 158 13.03 -6.18 -1.00
CA GLU A 158 13.70 -7.42 -1.40
C GLU A 158 14.38 -8.02 -0.17
N ASP A 159 14.02 -9.26 0.16
CA ASP A 159 14.60 -9.98 1.28
C ASP A 159 15.89 -10.74 0.88
N SER A 160 16.57 -11.30 1.85
CA SER A 160 17.83 -12.04 1.63
C SER A 160 17.66 -13.35 0.84
N ALA A 161 16.43 -13.84 0.67
CA ALA A 161 16.12 -15.03 -0.13
C ALA A 161 15.77 -14.65 -1.59
N GLY A 162 15.73 -13.35 -1.91
CA GLY A 162 15.38 -12.85 -3.24
C GLY A 162 13.89 -12.79 -3.49
N HIS A 163 13.06 -12.78 -2.44
CA HIS A 163 11.63 -12.49 -2.57
C HIS A 163 11.43 -10.98 -2.62
N LEU A 164 10.61 -10.53 -3.56
CA LEU A 164 10.14 -9.15 -3.64
C LEU A 164 8.77 -9.06 -2.96
N TRP A 165 8.73 -8.42 -1.82
CA TRP A 165 7.52 -8.12 -1.06
C TRP A 165 6.97 -6.77 -1.50
N ARG A 166 5.73 -6.74 -1.98
CA ARG A 166 5.03 -5.52 -2.39
C ARG A 166 3.88 -5.24 -1.42
N VAL A 167 4.03 -4.16 -0.67
CA VAL A 167 3.05 -3.73 0.34
C VAL A 167 2.22 -2.60 -0.28
N CYS A 168 1.08 -2.96 -0.83
CA CYS A 168 0.20 -2.06 -1.59
C CYS A 168 -0.81 -1.38 -0.66
N GLY A 169 -1.11 -0.11 -0.93
CA GLY A 169 -1.98 0.71 -0.10
C GLY A 169 -1.25 1.37 1.08
N THR A 170 0.08 1.48 1.04
CA THR A 170 0.88 2.12 2.10
C THR A 170 0.97 3.62 1.88
N ALA A 171 0.08 4.41 2.50
CA ALA A 171 0.14 5.87 2.45
C ALA A 171 1.23 6.43 3.38
N ASP A 172 1.65 7.68 3.09
CA ASP A 172 2.64 8.41 3.88
C ASP A 172 3.89 7.59 4.21
N PRO A 173 4.58 7.02 3.20
CA PRO A 173 5.72 6.15 3.45
C PRO A 173 6.81 6.87 4.23
N THR A 174 7.31 6.22 5.28
CA THR A 174 8.39 6.73 6.15
C THR A 174 9.76 6.21 5.77
N VAL A 175 9.82 5.44 4.70
CA VAL A 175 11.04 4.85 4.12
C VAL A 175 11.23 5.31 2.68
N GLN A 176 12.43 5.16 2.17
CA GLN A 176 12.79 5.50 0.79
C GLN A 176 13.58 4.37 0.13
N THR A 177 13.65 4.40 -1.20
CA THR A 177 14.44 3.44 -1.97
C THR A 177 15.89 3.45 -1.52
N GLY A 178 16.40 2.27 -1.21
CA GLY A 178 17.75 2.04 -0.71
C GLY A 178 17.84 1.80 0.79
N ASP A 179 16.81 2.11 1.56
CA ASP A 179 16.78 1.87 3.01
C ASP A 179 16.78 0.38 3.33
N GLU A 180 17.44 0.01 4.42
CA GLU A 180 17.36 -1.32 5.04
C GLU A 180 16.26 -1.30 6.10
N VAL A 181 15.36 -2.29 6.05
CA VAL A 181 14.28 -2.42 7.01
C VAL A 181 14.33 -3.75 7.76
N SER A 182 13.88 -3.72 9.00
CA SER A 182 13.69 -4.91 9.82
C SER A 182 12.25 -5.38 9.79
N VAL A 183 12.02 -6.66 10.08
CA VAL A 183 10.66 -7.21 10.25
C VAL A 183 9.89 -6.39 11.27
N GLY A 184 8.66 -5.99 10.92
CA GLY A 184 7.80 -5.20 11.79
C GLY A 184 8.15 -3.72 11.86
N GLN A 185 9.15 -3.24 11.13
CA GLN A 185 9.46 -1.81 11.05
C GLN A 185 8.31 -1.06 10.36
N ILE A 186 7.91 0.09 10.89
CA ILE A 186 6.85 0.91 10.31
C ILE A 186 7.30 1.42 8.94
N LEU A 187 6.48 1.18 7.93
CA LEU A 187 6.65 1.66 6.56
C LEU A 187 5.81 2.90 6.26
N GLY A 188 4.67 3.05 6.90
CA GLY A 188 3.70 4.11 6.68
C GLY A 188 2.37 3.82 7.35
N ARG A 189 1.29 4.25 6.72
CA ARG A 189 -0.09 4.08 7.17
C ARG A 189 -0.93 3.39 6.11
N ALA A 190 -2.03 2.76 6.52
CA ALA A 190 -3.00 2.21 5.60
C ALA A 190 -3.70 3.34 4.84
N GLY A 191 -3.64 3.26 3.53
CA GLY A 191 -4.26 4.19 2.58
C GLY A 191 -5.36 3.51 1.77
N SER A 192 -5.53 3.94 0.53
CA SER A 192 -6.54 3.40 -0.39
C SER A 192 -5.92 2.56 -1.49
N ILE A 193 -6.66 1.54 -1.92
CA ILE A 193 -6.31 0.67 -3.04
C ILE A 193 -7.42 0.82 -4.11
N PRO A 194 -7.18 1.58 -5.19
CA PRO A 194 -8.21 1.86 -6.20
C PRO A 194 -8.86 0.61 -6.81
N ASN A 195 -8.08 -0.42 -7.10
CA ASN A 195 -8.59 -1.68 -7.68
C ASN A 195 -9.49 -2.49 -6.74
N GLU A 196 -9.50 -2.18 -5.45
CA GLU A 196 -10.21 -2.90 -4.39
C GLU A 196 -11.02 -1.95 -3.50
N CYS A 197 -11.39 -0.79 -4.04
CA CYS A 197 -12.07 0.27 -3.30
C CYS A 197 -13.51 -0.07 -2.87
N ALA A 198 -14.12 -1.13 -3.38
CA ALA A 198 -15.42 -1.62 -2.92
C ALA A 198 -15.33 -2.48 -1.64
N GLU A 199 -14.12 -2.77 -1.19
CA GLU A 199 -13.86 -3.56 0.01
C GLU A 199 -13.58 -2.67 1.24
N GLU A 200 -13.60 -3.27 2.41
CA GLU A 200 -13.20 -2.55 3.63
C GLU A 200 -11.71 -2.17 3.57
N THR A 201 -11.29 -1.20 4.37
CA THR A 201 -9.89 -0.75 4.42
C THR A 201 -8.96 -1.92 4.73
N HIS A 202 -7.95 -2.10 3.90
CA HIS A 202 -7.01 -3.22 3.98
C HIS A 202 -5.64 -2.84 3.39
N ILE A 203 -4.69 -3.75 3.56
CA ILE A 203 -3.41 -3.76 2.86
C ILE A 203 -3.37 -5.01 1.99
N HIS A 204 -3.07 -4.82 0.71
CA HIS A 204 -2.83 -5.88 -0.25
C HIS A 204 -1.35 -6.24 -0.26
N LEU A 205 -1.00 -7.48 0.09
CA LEU A 205 0.36 -7.97 0.16
C LEU A 205 0.61 -8.97 -0.96
N GLU A 206 1.59 -8.67 -1.82
CA GLU A 206 2.08 -9.61 -2.83
C GLU A 206 3.52 -10.04 -2.52
N VAL A 207 3.87 -11.25 -2.93
CA VAL A 207 5.26 -11.74 -2.92
C VAL A 207 5.60 -12.33 -4.28
N LEU A 208 6.74 -11.92 -4.82
CA LEU A 208 7.24 -12.45 -6.07
C LEU A 208 8.62 -13.10 -5.88
N GLN A 209 8.87 -14.15 -6.65
CA GLN A 209 10.21 -14.69 -6.87
C GLN A 209 10.50 -14.65 -8.37
N GLY A 210 11.33 -13.71 -8.78
CA GLY A 210 11.44 -13.34 -10.19
C GLY A 210 10.12 -12.77 -10.72
N GLU A 211 9.52 -13.43 -11.71
CA GLU A 211 8.22 -13.03 -12.28
C GLU A 211 7.03 -13.82 -11.72
N GLN A 212 7.28 -14.78 -10.83
CA GLN A 212 6.24 -15.65 -10.30
C GLN A 212 5.69 -15.12 -8.97
N TYR A 213 4.36 -15.00 -8.88
CA TYR A 213 3.67 -14.72 -7.63
C TYR A 213 3.66 -15.94 -6.73
N LEU A 214 3.93 -15.74 -5.47
CA LEU A 214 3.89 -16.73 -4.40
C LEU A 214 2.76 -16.39 -3.43
N ASP A 215 2.25 -17.42 -2.75
CA ASP A 215 1.27 -17.22 -1.68
C ASP A 215 1.94 -16.59 -0.44
N PRO A 216 1.65 -15.30 -0.12
CA PRO A 216 2.25 -14.63 1.02
C PRO A 216 1.97 -15.35 2.36
N ALA A 217 0.79 -15.96 2.51
CA ALA A 217 0.40 -16.62 3.75
C ALA A 217 1.29 -17.83 4.08
N LYS A 218 1.93 -18.45 3.09
CA LYS A 218 2.87 -19.57 3.29
C LYS A 218 4.27 -19.11 3.70
N LEU A 219 4.59 -17.84 3.51
CA LEU A 219 5.90 -17.26 3.83
C LEU A 219 5.89 -16.50 5.16
N LEU A 220 4.72 -16.13 5.64
CA LEU A 220 4.54 -15.49 6.95
C LEU A 220 4.57 -16.52 8.08
N ASN A 221 5.26 -16.19 9.19
CA ASN A 221 5.43 -17.06 10.37
C ASN A 221 4.58 -16.56 11.55
#